data_c203ac5d5052e0b90f3d0eb2a7b37a69
#
_entry.id   c203ac5d5052e0b90f3d0eb2a7b37a69
#
_cell.length_a   1.000
_cell.length_b   1.000
_cell.length_c   1.000
_cell.angle_alpha   90.00
_cell.angle_beta   90.00
_cell.angle_gamma   90.00
#
_symmetry.space_group_name_H-M   'P 1'
#
loop_
_entity.id
_entity.type
_entity.pdbx_description
1 polymer ?
#
loop_
_entity_poly.entity_id
_entity_poly.type
_entity_poly.pdbx_seq_one_letter_code
_entity_poly.pdbx_strand_id
1 'polypeptide(L)'
;EIEPVTGPKEGQKWIGIAPFAKHRGKIYPLELQEQVIAHFAANPQVKVFLFGGGKSEQEVFDAWIAKYPSVVSMIGKLNMRTELNLMSHLDVMLSMDSANMHLASLVNIPVVSIWGATHPYAGFMGWKQLPVNTVQLDLSCRPCSVYGQKPCWRGDYACLRDIKPEQVIAKIEGIVG
;
A
#
# COMPACT_ATOMS: atom_id res chain seq x y z
N GLU A 1 -11.79 13.64 -15.30
CA GLU A 1 -12.02 14.19 -13.93
C GLU A 1 -10.77 14.12 -13.05
N ILE A 2 -9.88 13.14 -13.26
CA ILE A 2 -8.66 12.96 -12.45
C ILE A 2 -7.43 13.64 -13.06
N GLU A 3 -7.40 13.82 -14.37
CA GLU A 3 -6.26 14.31 -15.14
C GLU A 3 -5.67 15.65 -14.66
N PRO A 4 -6.48 16.61 -14.16
CA PRO A 4 -5.91 17.83 -13.57
C PRO A 4 -5.02 17.61 -12.34
N VAL A 5 -5.20 16.49 -11.65
CA VAL A 5 -4.41 16.12 -10.47
C VAL A 5 -3.31 15.13 -10.80
N THR A 6 -3.57 14.21 -11.73
CA THR A 6 -2.67 13.11 -12.06
C THR A 6 -1.77 13.41 -13.27
N GLY A 7 -2.17 14.30 -14.13
CA GLY A 7 -1.66 14.37 -15.50
C GLY A 7 -2.12 13.18 -16.35
N PRO A 8 -1.82 13.16 -17.64
CA PRO A 8 -2.17 12.06 -18.54
C PRO A 8 -1.34 10.81 -18.22
N LYS A 9 -1.91 9.63 -18.49
CA LYS A 9 -1.23 8.34 -18.18
C LYS A 9 -0.06 8.03 -19.15
N GLU A 10 -0.12 8.48 -20.38
CA GLU A 10 0.94 8.43 -21.42
C GLU A 10 1.72 7.09 -21.49
N GLY A 11 1.05 5.97 -21.25
CA GLY A 11 1.68 4.64 -21.27
C GLY A 11 2.46 4.26 -20.01
N GLN A 12 2.55 5.16 -19.00
CA GLN A 12 3.17 4.84 -17.72
C GLN A 12 2.37 3.78 -16.95
N LYS A 13 3.06 3.01 -16.12
CA LYS A 13 2.44 2.18 -15.10
C LYS A 13 2.11 3.04 -13.88
N TRP A 14 0.89 2.95 -13.40
CA TRP A 14 0.43 3.69 -12.24
C TRP A 14 0.32 2.76 -11.03
N ILE A 15 1.09 3.05 -10.01
CA ILE A 15 1.14 2.29 -8.75
C ILE A 15 0.55 3.14 -7.63
N GLY A 16 -0.50 2.63 -7.00
CA GLY A 16 -1.02 3.21 -5.76
C GLY A 16 -0.31 2.61 -4.55
N ILE A 17 -0.02 3.40 -3.55
CA ILE A 17 0.53 2.95 -2.26
C ILE A 17 -0.29 3.57 -1.14
N ALA A 18 -0.87 2.72 -0.29
CA ALA A 18 -1.60 3.09 0.92
C ALA A 18 -0.84 2.57 2.15
N PRO A 19 0.09 3.36 2.71
CA PRO A 19 1.09 2.88 3.67
C PRO A 19 0.56 2.71 5.08
N PHE A 20 -0.63 3.21 5.40
CA PHE A 20 -1.14 3.27 6.75
C PHE A 20 -2.32 2.34 6.99
N ALA A 21 -2.53 2.01 8.25
CA ALA A 21 -3.67 1.29 8.78
C ALA A 21 -3.98 1.78 10.20
N LYS A 22 -5.12 1.37 10.73
CA LYS A 22 -5.57 1.82 12.06
C LYS A 22 -4.64 1.39 13.20
N HIS A 23 -4.01 0.20 13.09
CA HIS A 23 -3.23 -0.39 14.18
C HIS A 23 -1.79 -0.63 13.77
N ARG A 24 -0.86 -0.44 14.73
CA ARG A 24 0.59 -0.62 14.52
C ARG A 24 0.94 -2.00 13.95
N GLY A 25 0.24 -3.04 14.41
CA GLY A 25 0.45 -4.42 13.93
C GLY A 25 0.06 -4.68 12.47
N LYS A 26 -0.48 -3.68 11.77
CA LYS A 26 -0.86 -3.71 10.36
C LYS A 26 0.01 -2.83 9.48
N ILE A 27 0.91 -2.03 10.04
CA ILE A 27 1.70 -1.04 9.30
C ILE A 27 3.10 -1.58 9.05
N TYR A 28 3.41 -1.86 7.80
CA TYR A 28 4.76 -2.16 7.35
C TYR A 28 5.68 -0.98 7.68
N PRO A 29 6.89 -1.19 8.24
CA PRO A 29 7.74 -0.08 8.65
C PRO A 29 7.94 0.97 7.56
N LEU A 30 7.78 2.25 7.93
CA LEU A 30 7.80 3.36 6.95
C LEU A 30 9.14 3.46 6.22
N GLU A 31 10.24 3.17 6.91
CA GLU A 31 11.58 3.13 6.33
C GLU A 31 11.76 2.02 5.27
N LEU A 32 11.03 0.93 5.41
CA LEU A 32 11.02 -0.16 4.43
C LEU A 32 10.05 0.16 3.27
N GLN A 33 8.92 0.81 3.57
CA GLN A 33 8.02 1.30 2.53
C GLN A 33 8.68 2.38 1.68
N GLU A 34 9.48 3.25 2.28
CA GLU A 34 10.25 4.26 1.56
C GLU A 34 11.22 3.62 0.54
N GLN A 35 11.83 2.48 0.86
CA GLN A 35 12.69 1.76 -0.09
C GLN A 35 11.90 1.24 -1.30
N VAL A 36 10.66 0.76 -1.08
CA VAL A 36 9.75 0.38 -2.17
C VAL A 36 9.40 1.59 -3.03
N ILE A 37 9.06 2.72 -2.40
CA ILE A 37 8.75 3.98 -3.10
C ILE A 37 9.95 4.45 -3.92
N ALA A 38 11.14 4.46 -3.34
CA ALA A 38 12.38 4.87 -4.01
C ALA A 38 12.67 4.04 -5.26
N HIS A 39 12.47 2.71 -5.18
CA HIS A 39 12.65 1.81 -6.31
C HIS A 39 11.76 2.21 -7.50
N PHE A 40 10.47 2.39 -7.27
CA PHE A 40 9.52 2.73 -8.33
C PHE A 40 9.64 4.18 -8.79
N ALA A 41 9.95 5.12 -7.90
CA ALA A 41 10.16 6.53 -8.24
C ALA A 41 11.39 6.76 -9.15
N ALA A 42 12.37 5.85 -9.11
CA ALA A 42 13.53 5.90 -9.98
C ALA A 42 13.23 5.51 -11.44
N ASN A 43 12.08 4.88 -11.70
CA ASN A 43 11.69 4.44 -13.04
C ASN A 43 10.77 5.49 -13.69
N PRO A 44 11.20 6.19 -14.77
CA PRO A 44 10.37 7.21 -15.43
C PRO A 44 9.12 6.63 -16.11
N GLN A 45 9.05 5.31 -16.33
CA GLN A 45 7.87 4.63 -16.87
C GLN A 45 6.83 4.30 -15.78
N VAL A 46 7.10 4.66 -14.52
CA VAL A 46 6.22 4.41 -13.38
C VAL A 46 5.82 5.73 -12.75
N LYS A 47 4.56 5.84 -12.36
CA LYS A 47 4.06 6.94 -11.52
C LYS A 47 3.47 6.38 -10.24
N VAL A 48 3.88 6.95 -9.11
CA VAL A 48 3.46 6.51 -7.79
C VAL A 48 2.48 7.51 -7.19
N PHE A 49 1.34 7.00 -6.71
CA PHE A 49 0.31 7.77 -6.01
C PHE A 49 0.19 7.29 -4.56
N LEU A 50 0.26 8.20 -3.61
CA LEU A 50 0.12 7.90 -2.19
C LEU A 50 -1.30 8.19 -1.72
N PHE A 51 -1.94 7.19 -1.13
CA PHE A 51 -3.30 7.27 -0.58
C PHE A 51 -3.27 7.25 0.94
N GLY A 52 -3.98 8.15 1.56
CA GLY A 52 -4.05 8.27 3.01
C GLY A 52 -4.92 9.44 3.45
N GLY A 53 -4.87 9.78 4.72
CA GLY A 53 -5.66 10.87 5.28
C GLY A 53 -5.15 11.39 6.62
N GLY A 54 -5.47 12.63 6.90
CA GLY A 54 -5.08 13.28 8.15
C GLY A 54 -3.67 13.87 8.14
N LYS A 55 -3.42 14.69 9.15
CA LYS A 55 -2.21 15.53 9.22
C LYS A 55 -0.93 14.71 9.39
N SER A 56 -0.95 13.70 10.24
CA SER A 56 0.24 12.88 10.52
C SER A 56 0.71 12.08 9.30
N GLU A 57 -0.22 11.57 8.49
CA GLU A 57 0.12 10.88 7.24
C GLU A 57 0.61 11.87 6.19
N GLN A 58 0.01 13.06 6.13
CA GLN A 58 0.45 14.14 5.23
C GLN A 58 1.91 14.53 5.49
N GLU A 59 2.32 14.66 6.75
CA GLU A 59 3.71 14.99 7.12
C GLU A 59 4.71 13.95 6.60
N VAL A 60 4.35 12.67 6.64
CA VAL A 60 5.18 11.58 6.08
C VAL A 60 5.22 11.68 4.56
N PHE A 61 4.08 11.91 3.91
CA PHE A 61 4.03 12.05 2.46
C PHE A 61 4.81 13.25 1.95
N ASP A 62 4.75 14.38 2.65
CA ASP A 62 5.52 15.58 2.31
C ASP A 62 7.03 15.31 2.37
N ALA A 63 7.48 14.57 3.38
CA ALA A 63 8.89 14.17 3.50
C ALA A 63 9.33 13.25 2.34
N TRP A 64 8.48 12.31 1.93
CA TRP A 64 8.79 11.44 0.78
C TRP A 64 8.76 12.20 -0.55
N ILE A 65 7.79 13.08 -0.76
CA ILE A 65 7.70 13.89 -1.98
C ILE A 65 8.91 14.83 -2.13
N ALA A 66 9.42 15.35 -1.01
CA ALA A 66 10.63 16.18 -1.03
C ALA A 66 11.87 15.41 -1.54
N LYS A 67 11.94 14.09 -1.28
CA LYS A 67 13.01 13.20 -1.76
C LYS A 67 12.73 12.65 -3.16
N TYR A 68 11.46 12.39 -3.48
CA TYR A 68 11.00 11.73 -4.71
C TYR A 68 9.94 12.59 -5.41
N PRO A 69 10.32 13.64 -6.15
CA PRO A 69 9.37 14.61 -6.71
C PRO A 69 8.38 14.04 -7.74
N SER A 70 8.63 12.86 -8.27
CA SER A 70 7.71 12.16 -9.18
C SER A 70 6.53 11.47 -8.47
N VAL A 71 6.61 11.35 -7.13
CA VAL A 71 5.56 10.74 -6.30
C VAL A 71 4.49 11.79 -5.97
N VAL A 72 3.24 11.39 -6.02
CA VAL A 72 2.10 12.31 -5.85
C VAL A 72 1.23 11.89 -4.67
N SER A 73 1.03 12.79 -3.69
CA SER A 73 0.05 12.59 -2.63
C SER A 73 -1.37 12.87 -3.10
N MET A 74 -2.32 12.02 -2.72
CA MET A 74 -3.75 12.23 -2.99
C MET A 74 -4.50 12.83 -1.80
N ILE A 75 -3.88 12.98 -0.63
CA ILE A 75 -4.53 13.55 0.55
C ILE A 75 -5.13 14.93 0.25
N GLY A 76 -6.43 15.07 0.48
CA GLY A 76 -7.16 16.34 0.31
C GLY A 76 -7.36 16.82 -1.12
N LYS A 77 -6.93 16.05 -2.14
CA LYS A 77 -7.04 16.46 -3.55
C LYS A 77 -8.28 15.93 -4.25
N LEU A 78 -8.82 14.82 -3.77
CA LEU A 78 -9.95 14.15 -4.39
C LEU A 78 -11.04 13.87 -3.34
N ASN A 79 -12.30 13.83 -3.81
CA ASN A 79 -13.37 13.26 -3.02
C ASN A 79 -13.42 11.73 -3.24
N MET A 80 -14.21 11.01 -2.46
CA MET A 80 -14.31 9.55 -2.52
C MET A 80 -14.62 9.02 -3.94
N ARG A 81 -15.49 9.69 -4.67
CA ARG A 81 -15.87 9.27 -6.03
C ARG A 81 -14.70 9.37 -7.00
N THR A 82 -14.01 10.51 -6.99
CA THR A 82 -12.86 10.76 -7.86
C THR A 82 -11.63 9.97 -7.43
N GLU A 83 -11.49 9.66 -6.14
CA GLU A 83 -10.46 8.77 -5.64
C GLU A 83 -10.66 7.33 -6.13
N LEU A 84 -11.89 6.81 -6.07
CA LEU A 84 -12.22 5.50 -6.66
C LEU A 84 -12.02 5.49 -8.18
N ASN A 85 -12.36 6.59 -8.85
CA ASN A 85 -12.07 6.72 -10.28
C ASN A 85 -10.56 6.67 -10.56
N LEU A 86 -9.74 7.37 -9.79
CA LEU A 86 -8.27 7.25 -9.90
C LEU A 86 -7.82 5.81 -9.64
N MET A 87 -8.29 5.20 -8.55
CA MET A 87 -7.93 3.81 -8.23
C MET A 87 -8.23 2.84 -9.37
N SER A 88 -9.35 3.04 -10.10
CA SER A 88 -9.71 2.19 -11.24
C SER A 88 -8.74 2.26 -12.42
N HIS A 89 -7.90 3.29 -12.47
CA HIS A 89 -6.87 3.46 -13.50
C HIS A 89 -5.48 3.00 -13.07
N LEU A 90 -5.32 2.59 -11.80
CA LEU A 90 -4.06 2.01 -11.33
C LEU A 90 -3.83 0.63 -11.95
N ASP A 91 -2.58 0.29 -12.16
CA ASP A 91 -2.18 -1.05 -12.59
C ASP A 91 -2.08 -2.00 -11.38
N VAL A 92 -1.77 -1.45 -10.19
CA VAL A 92 -1.72 -2.18 -8.93
C VAL A 92 -1.84 -1.22 -7.73
N MET A 93 -2.38 -1.71 -6.63
CA MET A 93 -2.35 -1.04 -5.31
C MET A 93 -1.50 -1.85 -4.35
N LEU A 94 -0.49 -1.23 -3.72
CA LEU A 94 0.16 -1.74 -2.51
C LEU A 94 -0.61 -1.22 -1.29
N SER A 95 -1.12 -2.11 -0.46
CA SER A 95 -1.89 -1.71 0.72
C SER A 95 -1.57 -2.59 1.93
N MET A 96 -1.78 -2.02 3.10
CA MET A 96 -1.90 -2.77 4.35
C MET A 96 -3.29 -3.43 4.41
N ASP A 97 -3.53 -4.25 5.44
CA ASP A 97 -4.88 -4.67 5.83
C ASP A 97 -5.65 -3.44 6.37
N SER A 98 -6.25 -2.70 5.44
CA SER A 98 -6.88 -1.39 5.66
C SER A 98 -8.03 -1.13 4.69
N ALA A 99 -8.76 -0.03 4.89
CA ALA A 99 -9.85 0.38 4.01
C ALA A 99 -9.42 0.53 2.54
N ASN A 100 -8.22 1.01 2.28
CA ASN A 100 -7.72 1.20 0.91
C ASN A 100 -7.58 -0.10 0.12
N MET A 101 -7.26 -1.22 0.78
CA MET A 101 -7.28 -2.55 0.16
C MET A 101 -8.69 -2.88 -0.38
N HIS A 102 -9.72 -2.59 0.41
CA HIS A 102 -11.11 -2.85 0.03
C HIS A 102 -11.58 -1.89 -1.06
N LEU A 103 -11.24 -0.61 -0.99
CA LEU A 103 -11.59 0.37 -2.02
C LEU A 103 -10.98 0.01 -3.38
N ALA A 104 -9.70 -0.34 -3.41
CA ALA A 104 -9.04 -0.82 -4.62
C ALA A 104 -9.68 -2.10 -5.17
N SER A 105 -10.10 -3.01 -4.28
CA SER A 105 -10.80 -4.24 -4.66
C SER A 105 -12.16 -3.97 -5.27
N LEU A 106 -12.90 -2.96 -4.78
CA LEU A 106 -14.20 -2.57 -5.34
C LEU A 106 -14.11 -2.09 -6.78
N VAL A 107 -13.01 -1.46 -7.16
CA VAL A 107 -12.76 -1.01 -8.55
C VAL A 107 -12.00 -2.06 -9.38
N ASN A 108 -11.87 -3.25 -8.83
CA ASN A 108 -11.42 -4.46 -9.53
C ASN A 108 -9.97 -4.38 -10.05
N ILE A 109 -9.08 -3.66 -9.36
CA ILE A 109 -7.65 -3.67 -9.64
C ILE A 109 -6.91 -4.67 -8.73
N PRO A 110 -5.74 -5.21 -9.15
CA PRO A 110 -4.95 -6.08 -8.30
C PRO A 110 -4.39 -5.33 -7.09
N VAL A 111 -4.39 -5.99 -5.94
CA VAL A 111 -3.82 -5.47 -4.71
C VAL A 111 -2.71 -6.40 -4.22
N VAL A 112 -1.52 -5.85 -4.02
CA VAL A 112 -0.48 -6.47 -3.20
C VAL A 112 -0.73 -6.03 -1.75
N SER A 113 -1.05 -6.96 -0.87
CA SER A 113 -1.38 -6.66 0.52
C SER A 113 -0.34 -7.24 1.48
N ILE A 114 0.07 -6.41 2.46
CA ILE A 114 1.04 -6.79 3.49
C ILE A 114 0.30 -7.12 4.79
N TRP A 115 0.62 -8.28 5.35
CA TRP A 115 -0.03 -8.83 6.53
C TRP A 115 0.98 -9.09 7.65
N GLY A 116 0.77 -8.47 8.80
CA GLY A 116 1.59 -8.62 9.99
C GLY A 116 0.89 -9.39 11.10
N ALA A 117 0.37 -8.67 12.11
CA ALA A 117 -0.33 -9.25 13.25
C ALA A 117 -1.66 -9.93 12.90
N THR A 118 -2.26 -9.58 11.77
CA THR A 118 -3.48 -10.20 11.23
C THR A 118 -3.14 -11.25 10.17
N HIS A 119 -4.13 -12.02 9.72
CA HIS A 119 -3.93 -13.07 8.73
C HIS A 119 -5.07 -13.08 7.71
N PRO A 120 -4.78 -13.30 6.41
CA PRO A 120 -5.81 -13.40 5.37
C PRO A 120 -6.92 -14.43 5.68
N TYR A 121 -6.59 -15.51 6.37
CA TYR A 121 -7.55 -16.55 6.77
C TYR A 121 -8.64 -16.08 7.74
N ALA A 122 -8.48 -14.93 8.38
CA ALA A 122 -9.54 -14.31 9.18
C ALA A 122 -10.69 -13.73 8.33
N GLY A 123 -10.58 -13.76 6.99
CA GLY A 123 -11.62 -13.33 6.08
C GLY A 123 -11.58 -11.86 5.71
N PHE A 124 -10.50 -11.14 6.01
CA PHE A 124 -10.38 -9.71 5.73
C PHE A 124 -9.71 -9.35 4.39
N MET A 125 -9.42 -10.34 3.56
CA MET A 125 -8.92 -10.04 2.20
C MET A 125 -9.91 -9.21 1.40
N GLY A 126 -9.40 -8.36 0.52
CA GLY A 126 -10.21 -7.61 -0.43
C GLY A 126 -10.98 -8.52 -1.37
N TRP A 127 -12.13 -8.06 -1.83
CA TRP A 127 -13.01 -8.79 -2.74
C TRP A 127 -12.26 -9.22 -4.01
N LYS A 128 -12.33 -10.50 -4.35
CA LYS A 128 -11.66 -11.12 -5.52
C LYS A 128 -10.13 -10.96 -5.57
N GLN A 129 -9.48 -10.57 -4.47
CA GLN A 129 -8.02 -10.53 -4.44
C GLN A 129 -7.43 -11.94 -4.33
N LEU A 130 -6.27 -12.12 -4.97
CA LEU A 130 -5.62 -13.42 -5.04
C LEU A 130 -4.66 -13.63 -3.86
N PRO A 131 -4.70 -14.78 -3.17
CA PRO A 131 -3.75 -15.09 -2.10
C PRO A 131 -2.28 -14.99 -2.50
N VAL A 132 -1.96 -15.26 -3.76
CA VAL A 132 -0.58 -15.16 -4.29
C VAL A 132 -0.03 -13.74 -4.23
N ASN A 133 -0.88 -12.71 -4.17
CA ASN A 133 -0.50 -11.31 -4.06
C ASN A 133 -0.39 -10.82 -2.60
N THR A 134 -0.53 -11.71 -1.62
CA THR A 134 -0.24 -11.37 -0.22
C THR A 134 1.25 -11.46 0.07
N VAL A 135 1.74 -10.54 0.90
CA VAL A 135 3.10 -10.56 1.45
C VAL A 135 3.00 -10.75 2.95
N GLN A 136 3.52 -11.84 3.45
CA GLN A 136 3.46 -12.20 4.87
C GLN A 136 4.54 -13.21 5.20
N LEU A 137 4.89 -13.30 6.47
CA LEU A 137 5.83 -14.30 6.97
C LEU A 137 5.08 -15.40 7.75
N ASP A 138 5.54 -16.61 7.64
CA ASP A 138 5.06 -17.72 8.46
C ASP A 138 5.79 -17.72 9.81
N LEU A 139 5.13 -17.15 10.83
CA LEU A 139 5.63 -17.10 12.20
C LEU A 139 4.61 -17.72 13.14
N SER A 140 5.06 -18.54 14.05
CA SER A 140 4.22 -19.25 15.02
C SER A 140 3.38 -18.33 15.92
N CYS A 141 3.77 -17.05 16.05
CA CYS A 141 3.02 -16.04 16.81
C CYS A 141 1.89 -15.39 16.03
N ARG A 142 1.72 -15.70 14.73
CA ARG A 142 0.66 -15.12 13.88
C ARG A 142 -0.53 -16.09 13.71
N PRO A 143 -1.77 -15.54 13.66
CA PRO A 143 -2.15 -14.15 13.96
C PRO A 143 -2.14 -13.87 15.47
N CYS A 144 -1.67 -12.68 15.89
CA CYS A 144 -1.66 -12.29 17.31
C CYS A 144 -3.05 -11.84 17.78
N SER A 145 -3.86 -11.33 16.87
CA SER A 145 -5.23 -10.87 17.12
C SER A 145 -6.02 -10.80 15.81
N VAL A 146 -7.35 -10.79 15.94
CA VAL A 146 -8.25 -10.71 14.78
C VAL A 146 -8.12 -9.38 14.03
N TYR A 147 -8.01 -8.27 14.78
CA TYR A 147 -8.02 -6.91 14.21
C TYR A 147 -6.67 -6.20 14.23
N GLY A 148 -5.62 -6.82 14.76
CA GLY A 148 -4.30 -6.20 14.87
C GLY A 148 -4.18 -5.13 15.97
N GLN A 149 -5.17 -5.01 16.86
CA GLN A 149 -5.22 -3.99 17.90
C GLN A 149 -4.32 -4.28 19.11
N LYS A 150 -3.92 -5.54 19.29
CA LYS A 150 -3.06 -5.92 20.40
C LYS A 150 -1.61 -5.52 20.14
N PRO A 151 -0.88 -5.00 21.13
CA PRO A 151 0.55 -4.79 21.01
C PRO A 151 1.27 -6.12 20.73
N CYS A 152 2.40 -6.06 20.04
CA CYS A 152 3.24 -7.22 19.82
C CYS A 152 3.82 -7.69 21.16
N TRP A 153 3.49 -8.90 21.59
CA TRP A 153 4.02 -9.46 22.84
C TRP A 153 5.53 -9.73 22.78
N ARG A 154 6.09 -9.93 21.57
CA ARG A 154 7.53 -10.01 21.34
C ARG A 154 8.22 -8.64 21.39
N GLY A 155 7.46 -7.56 21.17
CA GLY A 155 7.96 -6.19 21.11
C GLY A 155 8.67 -5.79 19.81
N ASP A 156 9.03 -6.75 18.95
CA ASP A 156 9.86 -6.52 17.76
C ASP A 156 9.08 -6.34 16.45
N TYR A 157 7.82 -6.74 16.39
CA TYR A 157 7.02 -6.75 15.17
C TYR A 157 7.71 -7.46 13.99
N ALA A 158 8.42 -8.55 14.25
CA ALA A 158 9.16 -9.31 13.25
C ALA A 158 8.31 -9.72 12.05
N CYS A 159 7.00 -9.98 12.26
CA CYS A 159 6.05 -10.29 11.18
C CYS A 159 5.97 -9.21 10.09
N LEU A 160 6.38 -7.99 10.40
CA LEU A 160 6.44 -6.86 9.45
C LEU A 160 7.89 -6.45 9.17
N ARG A 161 8.71 -6.31 10.22
CA ARG A 161 10.08 -5.81 10.08
C ARG A 161 11.00 -6.74 9.28
N ASP A 162 10.74 -8.04 9.30
CA ASP A 162 11.56 -9.03 8.60
C ASP A 162 11.12 -9.27 7.16
N ILE A 163 9.98 -8.69 6.72
CA ILE A 163 9.62 -8.64 5.30
C ILE A 163 10.62 -7.73 4.59
N LYS A 164 11.30 -8.27 3.58
CA LYS A 164 12.25 -7.49 2.80
C LYS A 164 11.53 -6.65 1.73
N PRO A 165 11.94 -5.38 1.51
CA PRO A 165 11.36 -4.55 0.44
C PRO A 165 11.39 -5.24 -0.93
N GLU A 166 12.42 -6.01 -1.23
CA GLU A 166 12.56 -6.76 -2.49
C GLU A 166 11.44 -7.77 -2.70
N GLN A 167 10.90 -8.36 -1.63
CA GLN A 167 9.75 -9.27 -1.71
C GLN A 167 8.48 -8.52 -2.13
N VAL A 168 8.27 -7.31 -1.62
CA VAL A 168 7.15 -6.44 -1.99
C VAL A 168 7.30 -5.95 -3.42
N ILE A 169 8.50 -5.47 -3.78
CA ILE A 169 8.83 -5.00 -5.13
C ILE A 169 8.59 -6.10 -6.16
N ALA A 170 9.10 -7.31 -5.90
CA ALA A 170 8.93 -8.44 -6.82
C ALA A 170 7.46 -8.80 -7.06
N LYS A 171 6.60 -8.70 -6.03
CA LYS A 171 5.15 -8.91 -6.18
C LYS A 171 4.51 -7.86 -7.09
N ILE A 172 4.86 -6.60 -6.90
CA ILE A 172 4.34 -5.49 -7.71
C ILE A 172 4.82 -5.63 -9.16
N GLU A 173 6.12 -5.86 -9.38
CA GLU A 173 6.70 -6.04 -10.71
C GLU A 173 6.08 -7.24 -11.45
N GLY A 174 5.79 -8.33 -10.75
CA GLY A 174 5.11 -9.48 -11.32
C GLY A 174 3.70 -9.19 -11.84
N ILE A 175 3.06 -8.13 -11.38
CA ILE A 175 1.73 -7.69 -11.83
C ILE A 175 1.84 -6.67 -12.96
N VAL A 176 2.72 -5.68 -12.82
CA VAL A 176 2.79 -4.57 -13.79
C VAL A 176 3.66 -4.87 -15.02
N GLY A 177 4.45 -5.89 -14.94
CA GLY A 177 5.30 -6.37 -16.05
C GLY A 177 6.61 -5.65 -16.15
#